data_f6f07c62f1f2eb2ec087c6d9033e1b66
#
_entry.id   f6f07c62f1f2eb2ec087c6d9033e1b66
#
_cell.length_a   1.000
_cell.length_b   1.000
_cell.length_c   1.000
_cell.angle_alpha   90.00
_cell.angle_beta   90.00
_cell.angle_gamma   90.00
#
_symmetry.space_group_name_H-M   'P 1'
#
loop_
_entity.id
_entity.type
_entity.pdbx_description
1 polymer ?
#
loop_
_entity_poly.entity_id
_entity_poly.type
_entity_poly.pdbx_seq_one_letter_code
_entity_poly.pdbx_strand_id
1 'polypeptide(L)'
;VIAWMKDPFSWQGIKELDGHAWPQLVEELPLAMAGFSFGSYVSSYVVKELTEKNEAPERLIMVGSATSKWDVAPVPKDTIVIHGEVDDVIPLTSVLDWARPQELTVQVIPGADHFFHRKLHCIRDLIVRAWHGQPTPVNENK
;
A
#
# COMPACT_ATOMS: atom_id res chain seq x y z
N VAL A 1 -1.15 5.99 9.71
CA VAL A 1 -1.37 4.54 9.68
C VAL A 1 -2.86 4.29 9.77
N ILE A 2 -3.47 3.71 8.74
CA ILE A 2 -4.89 3.35 8.71
C ILE A 2 -4.92 1.81 8.70
N ALA A 3 -5.40 1.23 9.78
CA ALA A 3 -5.72 -0.20 9.82
C ALA A 3 -7.06 -0.42 9.09
N TRP A 4 -7.09 -1.32 8.10
CA TRP A 4 -8.29 -1.64 7.33
C TRP A 4 -8.72 -3.06 7.65
N MET A 5 -10.02 -3.24 7.82
CA MET A 5 -10.61 -4.56 8.01
C MET A 5 -10.68 -5.35 6.69
N LYS A 6 -10.83 -6.65 6.79
CA LYS A 6 -10.82 -7.63 5.69
C LYS A 6 -11.80 -7.31 4.54
N ASP A 7 -12.85 -6.55 4.82
CA ASP A 7 -13.77 -5.97 3.85
C ASP A 7 -13.99 -4.48 4.19
N PRO A 8 -13.34 -3.55 3.48
CA PRO A 8 -13.47 -2.12 3.75
C PRO A 8 -14.90 -1.59 3.53
N PHE A 9 -15.79 -2.38 2.96
CA PHE A 9 -17.19 -2.01 2.71
C PHE A 9 -18.18 -2.63 3.71
N SER A 10 -17.77 -3.54 4.60
CA SER A 10 -18.66 -4.18 5.57
C SER A 10 -18.74 -3.45 6.91
N TRP A 11 -18.76 -2.13 6.90
CA TRP A 11 -18.91 -1.32 8.11
C TRP A 11 -20.20 -1.60 8.90
N GLN A 12 -21.19 -2.26 8.29
CA GLN A 12 -22.45 -2.58 8.95
C GLN A 12 -22.31 -3.59 10.09
N GLY A 13 -21.39 -4.56 9.96
CA GLY A 13 -21.14 -5.56 11.02
C GLY A 13 -20.44 -5.01 12.26
N ILE A 14 -19.77 -3.85 12.14
CA ILE A 14 -18.97 -3.27 13.23
C ILE A 14 -19.84 -2.51 14.25
N LYS A 15 -20.97 -1.97 13.81
CA LYS A 15 -21.87 -1.21 14.69
C LYS A 15 -22.60 -2.06 15.72
N GLU A 16 -22.64 -3.37 15.51
CA GLU A 16 -23.34 -4.33 16.36
C GLU A 16 -22.41 -5.03 17.36
N LEU A 17 -21.09 -4.77 17.30
CA LEU A 17 -20.14 -5.35 18.24
C LEU A 17 -20.14 -4.55 19.55
N ASP A 18 -20.52 -5.22 20.62
CA ASP A 18 -20.37 -4.73 21.97
C ASP A 18 -18.93 -4.30 22.23
N GLY A 19 -18.72 -3.12 22.83
CA GLY A 19 -17.42 -2.50 23.02
C GLY A 19 -16.35 -3.36 23.73
N HIS A 20 -16.73 -4.51 24.27
CA HIS A 20 -15.83 -5.48 24.89
C HIS A 20 -15.13 -6.44 23.92
N ALA A 21 -15.64 -6.58 22.68
CA ALA A 21 -15.08 -7.48 21.66
C ALA A 21 -14.00 -6.84 20.78
N TRP A 22 -13.88 -5.51 20.81
CA TRP A 22 -12.96 -4.75 19.97
C TRP A 22 -11.47 -5.13 20.08
N PRO A 23 -10.89 -5.27 21.29
CA PRO A 23 -9.47 -5.60 21.41
C PRO A 23 -9.12 -6.96 20.79
N GLN A 24 -9.96 -7.97 20.98
CA GLN A 24 -9.74 -9.32 20.46
C GLN A 24 -9.93 -9.39 18.92
N LEU A 25 -10.92 -8.67 18.38
CA LEU A 25 -11.15 -8.59 16.94
C LEU A 25 -10.04 -7.86 16.21
N VAL A 26 -9.48 -6.82 16.80
CA VAL A 26 -8.35 -6.08 16.21
C VAL A 26 -7.08 -6.93 16.16
N GLU A 27 -6.84 -7.79 17.15
CA GLU A 27 -5.71 -8.72 17.17
C GLU A 27 -5.84 -9.84 16.12
N GLU A 28 -7.06 -10.22 15.76
CA GLU A 28 -7.33 -11.27 14.77
C GLU A 28 -7.45 -10.76 13.33
N LEU A 29 -7.52 -9.44 13.12
CA LEU A 29 -7.68 -8.86 11.80
C LEU A 29 -6.34 -8.64 11.11
N PRO A 30 -6.24 -8.95 9.81
CA PRO A 30 -5.04 -8.67 9.04
C PRO A 30 -4.78 -7.16 9.00
N LEU A 31 -3.55 -6.77 9.32
CA LEU A 31 -3.11 -5.39 9.25
C LEU A 31 -2.80 -5.02 7.81
N ALA A 32 -3.39 -3.93 7.31
CA ALA A 32 -2.93 -3.27 6.10
C ALA A 32 -2.34 -1.90 6.43
N MET A 33 -1.30 -1.53 5.72
CA MET A 33 -0.63 -0.24 5.90
C MET A 33 -0.63 0.54 4.58
N ALA A 34 -0.88 1.85 4.66
CA ALA A 34 -0.81 2.73 3.51
C ALA A 34 -0.01 3.99 3.83
N GLY A 35 0.79 4.44 2.86
CA GLY A 35 1.57 5.67 2.97
C GLY A 35 1.46 6.52 1.70
N PHE A 36 1.23 7.82 1.89
CA PHE A 36 1.25 8.82 0.82
C PHE A 36 2.44 9.75 1.00
N SER A 37 3.17 10.04 -0.06
CA SER A 37 4.30 10.96 -0.07
C SER A 37 5.31 10.64 1.05
N PHE A 38 5.56 11.56 1.98
CA PHE A 38 6.39 11.28 3.17
C PHE A 38 5.91 10.06 3.97
N GLY A 39 4.60 9.80 4.02
CA GLY A 39 4.04 8.61 4.65
C GLY A 39 4.53 7.31 4.05
N SER A 40 4.91 7.28 2.76
CA SER A 40 5.51 6.10 2.13
C SER A 40 6.91 5.79 2.69
N TYR A 41 7.72 6.81 2.97
CA TYR A 41 9.00 6.65 3.65
C TYR A 41 8.81 6.06 5.05
N VAL A 42 7.93 6.66 5.86
CA VAL A 42 7.65 6.18 7.22
C VAL A 42 7.14 4.73 7.19
N SER A 43 6.14 4.43 6.34
CA SER A 43 5.55 3.09 6.27
C SER A 43 6.55 2.04 5.81
N SER A 44 7.52 2.37 4.94
CA SER A 44 8.56 1.43 4.50
C SER A 44 9.42 0.94 5.67
N TYR A 45 9.81 1.83 6.59
CA TYR A 45 10.58 1.47 7.77
C TYR A 45 9.74 0.75 8.82
N VAL A 46 8.49 1.16 9.03
CA VAL A 46 7.58 0.46 9.95
C VAL A 46 7.33 -0.97 9.48
N VAL A 47 7.08 -1.18 8.19
CA VAL A 47 6.89 -2.53 7.63
C VAL A 47 8.15 -3.36 7.77
N LYS A 48 9.33 -2.78 7.53
CA LYS A 48 10.61 -3.46 7.75
C LYS A 48 10.74 -3.95 9.19
N GLU A 49 10.50 -3.08 10.17
CA GLU A 49 10.55 -3.42 11.60
C GLU A 49 9.52 -4.50 11.98
N LEU A 50 8.28 -4.38 11.51
CA LEU A 50 7.24 -5.38 11.76
C LEU A 50 7.59 -6.73 11.13
N THR A 51 8.18 -6.74 9.94
CA THR A 51 8.63 -7.97 9.28
C THR A 51 9.71 -8.68 10.08
N GLU A 52 10.67 -7.93 10.65
CA GLU A 52 11.72 -8.47 11.52
C GLU A 52 11.16 -9.08 12.81
N LYS A 53 10.00 -8.61 13.27
CA LYS A 53 9.27 -9.13 14.44
C LYS A 53 8.27 -10.24 14.11
N ASN A 54 8.16 -10.68 12.86
CA ASN A 54 7.12 -11.60 12.36
C ASN A 54 5.68 -11.07 12.51
N GLU A 55 5.51 -9.76 12.48
CA GLU A 55 4.24 -9.03 12.57
C GLU A 55 3.94 -8.25 11.28
N ALA A 56 4.47 -8.71 10.16
CA ALA A 56 4.33 -8.03 8.87
C ALA A 56 2.86 -7.78 8.51
N PRO A 57 2.52 -6.59 7.99
CA PRO A 57 1.18 -6.34 7.49
C PRO A 57 0.88 -7.24 6.28
N GLU A 58 -0.39 -7.62 6.11
CA GLU A 58 -0.84 -8.40 4.96
C GLU A 58 -0.65 -7.63 3.64
N ARG A 59 -0.78 -6.30 3.69
CA ARG A 59 -0.62 -5.42 2.53
C ARG A 59 0.05 -4.11 2.89
N LEU A 60 0.96 -3.68 2.04
CA LEU A 60 1.49 -2.33 2.02
C LEU A 60 1.06 -1.62 0.73
N ILE A 61 0.53 -0.41 0.88
CA ILE A 61 0.11 0.45 -0.22
C ILE A 61 0.94 1.74 -0.16
N MET A 62 1.61 2.08 -1.24
CA MET A 62 2.44 3.28 -1.33
C MET A 62 1.99 4.14 -2.49
N VAL A 63 1.63 5.39 -2.21
CA VAL A 63 1.11 6.34 -3.20
C VAL A 63 2.00 7.57 -3.22
N GLY A 64 2.50 7.97 -4.40
CA GLY A 64 3.39 9.11 -4.55
C GLY A 64 4.66 8.95 -3.71
N SER A 65 5.33 7.81 -3.83
CA SER A 65 6.44 7.40 -2.95
C SER A 65 7.60 8.37 -2.98
N ALA A 66 8.04 8.83 -1.81
CA ALA A 66 8.96 9.95 -1.62
C ALA A 66 10.45 9.63 -1.94
N THR A 67 10.71 8.82 -2.94
CA THR A 67 12.02 8.22 -3.28
C THR A 67 13.09 9.21 -3.71
N SER A 68 12.71 10.39 -4.20
CA SER A 68 13.68 11.45 -4.55
C SER A 68 14.08 12.34 -3.38
N LYS A 69 13.38 12.23 -2.25
CA LYS A 69 13.57 13.12 -1.09
C LYS A 69 14.09 12.40 0.14
N TRP A 70 13.80 11.12 0.27
CA TRP A 70 14.20 10.27 1.40
C TRP A 70 14.64 8.90 0.91
N ASP A 71 15.46 8.26 1.71
CA ASP A 71 15.93 6.89 1.50
C ASP A 71 14.81 5.91 1.90
N VAL A 72 13.87 5.69 0.99
CA VAL A 72 12.75 4.77 1.18
C VAL A 72 13.28 3.34 1.27
N ALA A 73 13.01 2.65 2.37
CA ALA A 73 13.49 1.28 2.58
C ALA A 73 12.93 0.30 1.54
N PRO A 74 13.63 -0.81 1.25
CA PRO A 74 13.07 -1.91 0.49
C PRO A 74 11.78 -2.43 1.14
N VAL A 75 10.82 -2.84 0.30
CA VAL A 75 9.48 -3.27 0.72
C VAL A 75 9.14 -4.65 0.18
N PRO A 76 8.13 -5.35 0.73
CA PRO A 76 7.66 -6.63 0.20
C PRO A 76 7.29 -6.57 -1.29
N LYS A 77 7.51 -7.66 -2.03
CA LYS A 77 7.25 -7.75 -3.48
C LYS A 77 5.78 -7.56 -3.86
N ASP A 78 4.87 -7.85 -2.96
CA ASP A 78 3.43 -7.70 -3.15
C ASP A 78 2.91 -6.30 -2.77
N THR A 79 3.81 -5.35 -2.49
CA THR A 79 3.48 -3.96 -2.23
C THR A 79 2.79 -3.32 -3.43
N ILE A 80 1.67 -2.64 -3.18
CA ILE A 80 0.95 -1.88 -4.20
C ILE A 80 1.58 -0.49 -4.29
N VAL A 81 2.33 -0.23 -5.37
CA VAL A 81 2.96 1.06 -5.63
C VAL A 81 2.19 1.81 -6.70
N ILE A 82 1.64 2.98 -6.36
CA ILE A 82 0.86 3.84 -7.27
C ILE A 82 1.54 5.19 -7.40
N HIS A 83 1.73 5.66 -8.64
CA HIS A 83 2.38 6.94 -8.90
C HIS A 83 1.71 7.74 -10.00
N GLY A 84 1.78 9.06 -9.91
CA GLY A 84 1.29 9.97 -10.96
C GLY A 84 2.31 10.13 -12.09
N GLU A 85 1.86 10.07 -13.35
CA GLU A 85 2.75 10.23 -14.49
C GLU A 85 3.47 11.59 -14.50
N VAL A 86 2.74 12.64 -14.13
CA VAL A 86 3.24 14.03 -14.18
C VAL A 86 3.44 14.59 -12.77
N ASP A 87 3.81 13.73 -11.81
CA ASP A 87 4.15 14.14 -10.45
C ASP A 87 5.34 15.12 -10.48
N ASP A 88 5.08 16.35 -10.10
CA ASP A 88 6.03 17.46 -10.10
C ASP A 88 6.80 17.60 -8.78
N VAL A 89 6.39 16.85 -7.75
CA VAL A 89 7.03 16.82 -6.42
C VAL A 89 8.03 15.66 -6.32
N ILE A 90 7.62 14.48 -6.77
CA ILE A 90 8.44 13.27 -6.80
C ILE A 90 8.46 12.75 -8.25
N PRO A 91 9.55 12.95 -8.99
CA PRO A 91 9.63 12.47 -10.36
C PRO A 91 9.39 10.96 -10.48
N LEU A 92 8.57 10.54 -11.45
CA LEU A 92 8.28 9.13 -11.71
C LEU A 92 9.58 8.31 -11.90
N THR A 93 10.60 8.90 -12.53
CA THR A 93 11.90 8.25 -12.73
C THR A 93 12.54 7.80 -11.42
N SER A 94 12.44 8.59 -10.35
CA SER A 94 13.01 8.22 -9.04
C SER A 94 12.29 7.02 -8.42
N VAL A 95 10.99 6.90 -8.63
CA VAL A 95 10.22 5.74 -8.16
C VAL A 95 10.58 4.49 -8.97
N LEU A 96 10.72 4.62 -10.28
CA LEU A 96 11.14 3.51 -11.14
C LEU A 96 12.57 3.04 -10.81
N ASP A 97 13.49 3.96 -10.52
CA ASP A 97 14.86 3.64 -10.14
C ASP A 97 14.94 2.92 -8.79
N TRP A 98 14.11 3.32 -7.84
CA TRP A 98 13.96 2.65 -6.56
C TRP A 98 13.28 1.27 -6.68
N ALA A 99 12.27 1.14 -7.53
CA ALA A 99 11.50 -0.09 -7.71
C ALA A 99 12.25 -1.17 -8.51
N ARG A 100 13.06 -0.77 -9.49
CA ARG A 100 13.72 -1.66 -10.45
C ARG A 100 14.59 -2.75 -9.80
N PRO A 101 15.51 -2.45 -8.87
CA PRO A 101 16.34 -3.48 -8.24
C PRO A 101 15.55 -4.42 -7.34
N GLN A 102 14.33 -4.04 -6.93
CA GLN A 102 13.43 -4.85 -6.12
C GLN A 102 12.42 -5.65 -6.96
N GLU A 103 12.42 -5.45 -8.29
CA GLU A 103 11.44 -6.04 -9.22
C GLU A 103 9.98 -5.73 -8.83
N LEU A 104 9.74 -4.52 -8.29
CA LEU A 104 8.41 -4.06 -7.92
C LEU A 104 7.64 -3.55 -9.15
N THR A 105 6.37 -3.89 -9.21
CA THR A 105 5.45 -3.31 -10.18
C THR A 105 5.02 -1.91 -9.72
N VAL A 106 5.15 -0.92 -10.59
CA VAL A 106 4.67 0.45 -10.36
C VAL A 106 3.45 0.69 -11.24
N GLN A 107 2.33 1.02 -10.64
CA GLN A 107 1.10 1.37 -11.33
C GLN A 107 1.08 2.89 -11.55
N VAL A 108 1.21 3.29 -12.81
CA VAL A 108 1.25 4.71 -13.20
C VAL A 108 -0.13 5.17 -13.65
N ILE A 109 -0.62 6.26 -13.05
CA ILE A 109 -1.89 6.88 -13.46
C ILE A 109 -1.57 8.00 -14.45
N PRO A 110 -2.00 7.88 -15.73
CA PRO A 110 -1.73 8.88 -16.77
C PRO A 110 -2.25 10.26 -16.41
N GLY A 111 -1.42 11.28 -16.61
CA GLY A 111 -1.74 12.67 -16.36
C GLY A 111 -2.08 13.01 -14.90
N ALA A 112 -1.75 12.15 -13.94
CA ALA A 112 -1.92 12.46 -12.53
C ALA A 112 -0.71 13.21 -11.98
N ASP A 113 -0.98 14.28 -11.22
CA ASP A 113 0.00 15.03 -10.43
C ASP A 113 0.25 14.35 -9.07
N HIS A 114 1.08 14.98 -8.21
CA HIS A 114 1.41 14.45 -6.89
C HIS A 114 0.18 14.22 -6.00
N PHE A 115 -0.80 15.09 -6.05
CA PHE A 115 -2.01 15.05 -5.22
C PHE A 115 -3.18 14.32 -5.90
N PHE A 116 -2.96 13.78 -7.11
CA PHE A 116 -3.97 13.04 -7.88
C PHE A 116 -5.27 13.81 -8.07
N HIS A 117 -5.17 15.12 -8.34
CA HIS A 117 -6.34 15.97 -8.56
C HIS A 117 -7.28 15.35 -9.60
N ARG A 118 -8.57 15.20 -9.23
CA ARG A 118 -9.63 14.57 -10.04
C ARG A 118 -9.39 13.10 -10.41
N LYS A 119 -8.37 12.43 -9.82
CA LYS A 119 -8.01 11.05 -10.14
C LYS A 119 -7.99 10.11 -8.92
N LEU A 120 -8.53 10.56 -7.77
CA LEU A 120 -8.60 9.74 -6.56
C LEU A 120 -9.41 8.44 -6.76
N HIS A 121 -10.40 8.46 -7.67
CA HIS A 121 -11.15 7.27 -8.05
C HIS A 121 -10.25 6.20 -8.69
N CYS A 122 -9.22 6.60 -9.44
CA CYS A 122 -8.27 5.65 -10.02
C CYS A 122 -7.48 4.92 -8.92
N ILE A 123 -7.02 5.65 -7.89
CA ILE A 123 -6.33 5.04 -6.74
C ILE A 123 -7.25 4.06 -6.03
N ARG A 124 -8.48 4.47 -5.73
CA ARG A 124 -9.48 3.59 -5.12
C ARG A 124 -9.67 2.30 -5.92
N ASP A 125 -9.89 2.42 -7.23
CA ASP A 125 -10.18 1.29 -8.09
C ASP A 125 -8.98 0.32 -8.21
N LEU A 126 -7.75 0.86 -8.23
CA LEU A 126 -6.53 0.06 -8.21
C LEU A 126 -6.38 -0.71 -6.89
N ILE A 127 -6.58 -0.05 -5.75
CA ILE A 127 -6.49 -0.67 -4.43
C ILE A 127 -7.56 -1.77 -4.28
N VAL A 128 -8.81 -1.48 -4.66
CA VAL A 128 -9.91 -2.45 -4.57
C VAL A 128 -9.63 -3.70 -5.42
N ARG A 129 -9.17 -3.51 -6.66
CA ARG A 129 -8.80 -4.64 -7.53
C ARG A 129 -7.66 -5.47 -6.99
N ALA A 130 -6.61 -4.82 -6.48
CA ALA A 130 -5.47 -5.51 -5.91
C ALA A 130 -5.82 -6.21 -4.59
N TRP A 131 -6.77 -5.69 -3.83
CA TRP A 131 -7.24 -6.30 -2.59
C TRP A 131 -8.03 -7.59 -2.84
N HIS A 132 -8.89 -7.61 -3.84
CA HIS A 132 -9.70 -8.77 -4.20
C HIS A 132 -9.01 -9.71 -5.20
N GLY A 133 -7.94 -9.24 -5.87
CA GLY A 133 -7.11 -10.06 -6.75
C GLY A 133 -6.29 -11.05 -5.92
N GLN A 134 -6.66 -12.33 -5.93
CA GLN A 134 -5.75 -13.37 -5.47
C GLN A 134 -4.48 -13.30 -6.31
N PRO A 135 -3.28 -13.36 -5.70
CA PRO A 135 -2.07 -13.59 -6.49
C PRO A 135 -2.30 -14.91 -7.23
N THR A 136 -2.30 -14.85 -8.54
CA THR A 136 -2.25 -16.07 -9.36
C THR A 136 -1.02 -16.86 -8.91
N PRO A 137 -1.15 -18.12 -8.47
CA PRO A 137 0.02 -18.92 -8.15
C PRO A 137 0.89 -18.98 -9.41
N VAL A 138 2.08 -18.41 -9.34
CA VAL A 138 3.08 -18.57 -10.38
C VAL A 138 3.40 -20.06 -10.38
N ASN A 139 2.96 -20.75 -11.40
CA ASN A 139 3.30 -22.15 -11.62
C ASN A 139 4.79 -22.19 -11.97
N GLU A 140 5.66 -22.36 -10.98
CA GLU A 140 7.09 -22.59 -11.17
C GLU A 140 7.36 -23.96 -11.80
N ASN A 141 6.73 -24.23 -12.93
CA ASN A 141 7.03 -25.37 -13.76
C ASN A 141 7.33 -24.89 -15.19
N LYS A 142 8.50 -24.33 -15.34
CA LYS A 142 9.25 -24.45 -16.61
C LYS A 142 10.72 -24.16 -16.40
#